data_89b4aea3ff89a0dc12e90eb99e3d8658
#
_entry.id   89b4aea3ff89a0dc12e90eb99e3d8658
#
_cell.length_a   1.000
_cell.length_b   1.000
_cell.length_c   1.000
_cell.angle_alpha   90.00
_cell.angle_beta   90.00
_cell.angle_gamma   90.00
#
_symmetry.space_group_name_H-M   'P 1'
#
loop_
_entity.id
_entity.type
_entity.pdbx_description
1 polymer ?
#
loop_
_entity_poly.entity_id
_entity_poly.type
_entity_poly.pdbx_seq_one_letter_code
_entity_poly.pdbx_strand_id
1 'polypeptide(L)'
;MKKHLLALAVLALAAGGAFAQANDTIAKAKASGVITQGVRDSSGALAFTLGDGKYTGFHYEVCQHIIANIEKAIGKKLDVKYQLVTSQNRIPLVQNGTVDIECGSTTNNATRQKDVTFINTVYVEEVRIAVKANSGITSIAQLNGKSVATTTGTTSVQLLRKNERATGVDFKEVFGKDHADSFLLLESGRADAFVMDGQILAGNISTAKNPADFKIVGEVLSVEPIAIMIRKDDPAFKKLGDDTVAAMVKSGEMAKLYDKWFMQPIPPKNAKVGLPASDATKAAWANLNDKPAEDYAKK
;
A
#
# COMPACT_ATOMS: atom_id res chain seq x y z
N MET A 1 54.84 42.94 -9.59
CA MET A 1 53.55 42.74 -8.96
C MET A 1 52.50 42.45 -10.05
N LYS A 2 52.25 41.18 -10.45
CA LYS A 2 51.16 40.70 -11.33
C LYS A 2 51.42 39.23 -11.66
N LYS A 3 51.17 38.32 -10.71
CA LYS A 3 51.14 36.84 -10.95
C LYS A 3 50.55 36.13 -9.75
N HIS A 4 49.27 36.35 -9.39
CA HIS A 4 48.50 35.48 -8.44
C HIS A 4 47.00 35.74 -8.58
N LEU A 5 46.38 35.47 -9.75
CA LEU A 5 44.93 35.62 -9.92
C LEU A 5 44.35 34.63 -10.97
N LEU A 6 44.79 33.38 -10.97
CA LEU A 6 44.28 32.39 -11.92
C LEU A 6 44.11 30.97 -11.32
N ALA A 7 43.88 30.83 -10.02
CA ALA A 7 43.78 29.51 -9.38
C ALA A 7 42.47 29.25 -8.62
N LEU A 8 41.41 30.05 -8.78
CA LEU A 8 40.16 29.89 -8.00
C LEU A 8 38.90 29.56 -8.83
N ALA A 9 39.02 29.28 -10.11
CA ALA A 9 37.83 29.08 -10.98
C ALA A 9 37.51 27.62 -11.37
N VAL A 10 38.25 26.62 -10.88
CA VAL A 10 38.05 25.21 -11.32
C VAL A 10 37.41 24.30 -10.27
N LEU A 11 37.20 24.74 -9.04
CA LEU A 11 36.59 23.88 -7.98
C LEU A 11 35.07 23.96 -7.88
N ALA A 12 34.37 24.77 -8.68
CA ALA A 12 32.92 24.99 -8.53
C ALA A 12 32.04 24.02 -9.40
N LEU A 13 32.63 23.23 -10.29
CA LEU A 13 31.85 22.35 -11.17
C LEU A 13 31.72 20.86 -10.73
N ALA A 14 32.39 20.47 -9.64
CA ALA A 14 32.35 19.08 -9.18
C ALA A 14 31.24 18.79 -8.14
N ALA A 15 30.57 19.82 -7.60
CA ALA A 15 29.57 19.63 -6.57
C ALA A 15 28.13 19.42 -7.11
N GLY A 16 27.89 19.66 -8.40
CA GLY A 16 26.54 19.55 -8.99
C GLY A 16 26.08 18.14 -9.36
N GLY A 17 27.01 17.17 -9.40
CA GLY A 17 26.69 15.82 -9.86
C GLY A 17 26.29 14.80 -8.77
N ALA A 18 26.56 15.11 -7.50
CA ALA A 18 26.34 14.16 -6.40
C ALA A 18 24.87 14.09 -5.92
N PHE A 19 24.10 15.16 -6.11
CA PHE A 19 22.69 15.18 -5.66
C PHE A 19 21.72 14.47 -6.62
N ALA A 20 22.03 14.38 -7.94
CA ALA A 20 21.20 13.66 -8.90
C ALA A 20 21.28 12.13 -8.78
N GLN A 21 22.37 11.59 -8.21
CA GLN A 21 22.59 10.16 -8.09
C GLN A 21 21.91 9.54 -6.85
N ALA A 22 21.54 10.37 -5.86
CA ALA A 22 20.92 9.89 -4.61
C ALA A 22 19.47 9.37 -4.80
N ASN A 23 18.77 9.80 -5.87
CA ASN A 23 17.37 9.48 -6.14
C ASN A 23 17.18 8.63 -7.41
N ASP A 24 18.21 7.99 -7.95
CA ASP A 24 18.11 7.06 -9.09
C ASP A 24 18.21 5.62 -8.58
N THR A 25 17.05 5.04 -8.27
CA THR A 25 16.95 3.66 -7.78
C THR A 25 17.44 2.66 -8.83
N ILE A 26 17.25 2.90 -10.13
CA ILE A 26 17.70 2.01 -11.20
C ILE A 26 19.24 2.01 -11.27
N ALA A 27 19.88 3.19 -11.20
CA ALA A 27 21.34 3.28 -11.17
C ALA A 27 21.91 2.65 -9.89
N LYS A 28 21.29 2.86 -8.72
CA LYS A 28 21.65 2.20 -7.46
C LYS A 28 21.60 0.67 -7.61
N ALA A 29 20.50 0.13 -8.13
CA ALA A 29 20.30 -1.31 -8.33
C ALA A 29 21.32 -1.87 -9.33
N LYS A 30 21.62 -1.15 -10.43
CA LYS A 30 22.64 -1.53 -11.40
C LYS A 30 24.02 -1.63 -10.76
N ALA A 31 24.40 -0.64 -9.95
CA ALA A 31 25.71 -0.58 -9.29
C ALA A 31 25.85 -1.66 -8.20
N SER A 32 24.87 -1.78 -7.31
CA SER A 32 24.90 -2.68 -6.15
C SER A 32 24.55 -4.14 -6.48
N GLY A 33 23.72 -4.36 -7.50
CA GLY A 33 23.11 -5.68 -7.77
C GLY A 33 21.98 -6.05 -6.80
N VAL A 34 21.49 -5.08 -6.00
CA VAL A 34 20.48 -5.31 -4.96
C VAL A 34 19.32 -4.34 -5.14
N ILE A 35 18.10 -4.83 -4.88
CA ILE A 35 16.90 -4.01 -4.70
C ILE A 35 16.17 -4.45 -3.43
N THR A 36 15.71 -3.50 -2.61
CA THR A 36 14.97 -3.81 -1.39
C THR A 36 13.49 -3.56 -1.57
N GLN A 37 12.71 -4.64 -1.49
CA GLN A 37 11.25 -4.61 -1.54
C GLN A 37 10.68 -4.53 -0.12
N GLY A 38 9.90 -3.50 0.17
CA GLY A 38 9.07 -3.41 1.36
C GLY A 38 7.87 -4.35 1.25
N VAL A 39 7.74 -5.26 2.19
CA VAL A 39 6.72 -6.31 2.22
C VAL A 39 5.86 -6.24 3.47
N ARG A 40 4.68 -6.85 3.44
CA ARG A 40 3.71 -6.82 4.53
C ARG A 40 3.37 -8.21 5.04
N ASP A 41 3.04 -8.28 6.33
CA ASP A 41 2.57 -9.54 6.94
C ASP A 41 1.07 -9.77 6.74
N SER A 42 0.25 -8.72 6.74
CA SER A 42 -1.20 -8.88 6.83
C SER A 42 -2.01 -7.80 6.09
N SER A 43 -1.58 -7.43 4.87
CA SER A 43 -2.34 -6.47 4.02
C SER A 43 -3.38 -7.15 3.12
N GLY A 44 -4.08 -8.16 3.62
CA GLY A 44 -5.08 -8.92 2.87
C GLY A 44 -4.48 -9.55 1.61
N ALA A 45 -5.28 -9.68 0.56
CA ALA A 45 -4.84 -10.27 -0.71
C ALA A 45 -3.80 -9.43 -1.47
N LEU A 46 -3.59 -8.16 -1.08
CA LEU A 46 -2.59 -7.30 -1.73
C LEU A 46 -1.16 -7.72 -1.39
N ALA A 47 -0.87 -8.00 -0.11
CA ALA A 47 0.46 -8.43 0.33
C ALA A 47 0.39 -9.08 1.71
N PHE A 48 0.93 -10.28 1.84
CA PHE A 48 0.95 -11.01 3.11
C PHE A 48 2.10 -12.02 3.19
N THR A 49 2.38 -12.48 4.40
CA THR A 49 3.39 -13.50 4.65
C THR A 49 2.82 -14.91 4.55
N LEU A 50 3.64 -15.82 4.04
CA LEU A 50 3.41 -17.28 4.12
C LEU A 50 4.18 -17.93 5.28
N GLY A 51 4.89 -17.11 6.08
CA GLY A 51 5.84 -17.58 7.08
C GLY A 51 7.24 -17.78 6.49
N ASP A 52 8.22 -18.00 7.36
CA ASP A 52 9.63 -18.31 7.00
C ASP A 52 10.26 -17.31 6.00
N GLY A 53 9.91 -16.02 6.12
CA GLY A 53 10.42 -14.96 5.26
C GLY A 53 9.89 -14.99 3.82
N LYS A 54 8.81 -15.73 3.57
CA LYS A 54 8.14 -15.81 2.28
C LYS A 54 6.94 -14.87 2.24
N TYR A 55 6.85 -14.09 1.17
CA TYR A 55 5.80 -13.11 0.97
C TYR A 55 5.11 -13.32 -0.37
N THR A 56 3.87 -12.90 -0.47
CA THR A 56 3.06 -13.06 -1.68
C THR A 56 1.87 -12.07 -1.68
N GLY A 57 1.07 -12.09 -2.75
CA GLY A 57 -0.12 -11.26 -2.92
C GLY A 57 -0.12 -10.49 -4.25
N PHE A 58 -1.23 -9.83 -4.52
CA PHE A 58 -1.44 -9.10 -5.77
C PHE A 58 -0.38 -8.00 -6.01
N HIS A 59 -0.20 -7.07 -5.07
CA HIS A 59 0.81 -6.01 -5.19
C HIS A 59 2.23 -6.56 -5.11
N TYR A 60 2.45 -7.62 -4.31
CA TYR A 60 3.74 -8.30 -4.29
C TYR A 60 4.12 -8.78 -5.69
N GLU A 61 3.22 -9.44 -6.42
CA GLU A 61 3.51 -9.93 -7.78
C GLU A 61 3.63 -8.78 -8.80
N VAL A 62 2.83 -7.72 -8.70
CA VAL A 62 3.02 -6.52 -9.54
C VAL A 62 4.43 -5.96 -9.36
N CYS A 63 4.93 -5.89 -8.13
CA CYS A 63 6.31 -5.47 -7.87
C CYS A 63 7.35 -6.43 -8.45
N GLN A 64 7.09 -7.74 -8.46
CA GLN A 64 8.00 -8.69 -9.13
C GLN A 64 8.09 -8.42 -10.65
N HIS A 65 6.99 -8.05 -11.31
CA HIS A 65 7.00 -7.61 -12.71
C HIS A 65 7.82 -6.33 -12.90
N ILE A 66 7.68 -5.34 -11.99
CA ILE A 66 8.47 -4.11 -12.03
C ILE A 66 9.96 -4.42 -11.86
N ILE A 67 10.33 -5.24 -10.87
CA ILE A 67 11.72 -5.65 -10.62
C ILE A 67 12.30 -6.39 -11.83
N ALA A 68 11.53 -7.31 -12.43
CA ALA A 68 11.96 -8.02 -13.65
C ALA A 68 12.22 -7.06 -14.83
N ASN A 69 11.43 -5.99 -14.96
CA ASN A 69 11.67 -4.97 -15.97
C ASN A 69 12.89 -4.08 -15.65
N ILE A 70 13.20 -3.83 -14.37
CA ILE A 70 14.47 -3.20 -13.99
C ILE A 70 15.64 -4.11 -14.40
N GLU A 71 15.61 -5.39 -14.05
CA GLU A 71 16.63 -6.37 -14.43
C GLU A 71 16.87 -6.39 -15.94
N LYS A 72 15.79 -6.39 -16.73
CA LYS A 72 15.86 -6.31 -18.19
C LYS A 72 16.52 -5.01 -18.67
N ALA A 73 16.14 -3.88 -18.08
CA ALA A 73 16.67 -2.55 -18.45
C ALA A 73 18.17 -2.41 -18.13
N ILE A 74 18.65 -2.98 -17.03
CA ILE A 74 20.05 -2.93 -16.62
C ILE A 74 20.89 -4.09 -17.16
N GLY A 75 20.26 -5.10 -17.77
CA GLY A 75 20.93 -6.31 -18.29
C GLY A 75 21.54 -7.22 -17.21
N LYS A 76 21.01 -7.20 -15.98
CA LYS A 76 21.58 -7.91 -14.83
C LYS A 76 20.48 -8.40 -13.89
N LYS A 77 20.63 -9.62 -13.34
CA LYS A 77 19.78 -10.10 -12.25
C LYS A 77 20.07 -9.37 -10.95
N LEU A 78 19.04 -9.12 -10.17
CA LEU A 78 19.10 -8.46 -8.87
C LEU A 78 18.89 -9.45 -7.73
N ASP A 79 19.63 -9.25 -6.65
CA ASP A 79 19.32 -9.86 -5.35
C ASP A 79 18.20 -9.05 -4.70
N VAL A 80 17.01 -9.63 -4.64
CA VAL A 80 15.83 -8.98 -4.02
C VAL A 80 15.85 -9.21 -2.52
N LYS A 81 16.10 -8.15 -1.76
CA LYS A 81 15.99 -8.16 -0.30
C LYS A 81 14.58 -7.80 0.12
N TYR A 82 14.08 -8.44 1.15
CA TYR A 82 12.78 -8.13 1.73
C TYR A 82 12.95 -7.38 3.04
N GLN A 83 12.27 -6.25 3.15
CA GLN A 83 12.15 -5.47 4.38
C GLN A 83 10.70 -5.47 4.83
N LEU A 84 10.41 -6.13 5.94
CA LEU A 84 9.08 -6.05 6.54
C LEU A 84 8.78 -4.61 6.97
N VAL A 85 7.65 -4.08 6.51
CA VAL A 85 7.17 -2.75 6.86
C VAL A 85 5.75 -2.80 7.43
N THR A 86 5.44 -1.84 8.29
CA THR A 86 4.10 -1.59 8.84
C THR A 86 3.50 -0.35 8.19
N SER A 87 2.21 -0.11 8.42
CA SER A 87 1.56 1.13 7.94
C SER A 87 2.21 2.39 8.52
N GLN A 88 2.83 2.31 9.70
CA GLN A 88 3.47 3.43 10.38
C GLN A 88 4.87 3.75 9.83
N ASN A 89 5.69 2.72 9.50
CA ASN A 89 7.11 2.94 9.16
C ASN A 89 7.42 2.90 7.67
N ARG A 90 6.50 2.47 6.80
CA ARG A 90 6.75 2.30 5.35
C ARG A 90 7.21 3.58 4.67
N ILE A 91 6.56 4.73 4.95
CA ILE A 91 6.92 6.02 4.32
C ILE A 91 8.33 6.45 4.70
N PRO A 92 8.72 6.56 6.00
CA PRO A 92 10.09 6.87 6.38
C PRO A 92 11.14 5.94 5.78
N LEU A 93 10.85 4.63 5.67
CA LEU A 93 11.79 3.65 5.12
C LEU A 93 11.97 3.79 3.60
N VAL A 94 10.94 4.23 2.87
CA VAL A 94 11.07 4.57 1.45
C VAL A 94 11.81 5.89 1.27
N GLN A 95 11.48 6.92 2.06
CA GLN A 95 12.14 8.23 1.99
C GLN A 95 13.65 8.14 2.20
N ASN A 96 14.10 7.39 3.21
CA ASN A 96 15.52 7.27 3.55
C ASN A 96 16.28 6.24 2.70
N GLY A 97 15.59 5.53 1.77
CA GLY A 97 16.20 4.55 0.85
C GLY A 97 16.52 3.19 1.46
N THR A 98 16.06 2.90 2.68
CA THR A 98 16.08 1.54 3.24
C THR A 98 15.21 0.59 2.41
N VAL A 99 14.08 1.09 1.91
CA VAL A 99 13.18 0.41 0.99
C VAL A 99 13.20 1.14 -0.35
N ASP A 100 13.36 0.41 -1.43
CA ASP A 100 13.36 0.96 -2.79
C ASP A 100 11.96 1.00 -3.41
N ILE A 101 11.16 -0.03 -3.13
CA ILE A 101 9.78 -0.19 -3.63
C ILE A 101 8.90 -0.80 -2.54
N GLU A 102 7.79 -0.17 -2.20
CA GLU A 102 6.83 -0.69 -1.20
C GLU A 102 5.61 -1.26 -1.89
N CYS A 103 5.31 -2.53 -1.60
CA CYS A 103 4.34 -3.36 -2.31
C CYS A 103 3.20 -3.81 -1.39
N GLY A 104 2.73 -2.89 -0.55
CA GLY A 104 1.69 -3.15 0.43
C GLY A 104 0.32 -2.58 0.03
N SER A 105 -0.39 -2.06 1.02
CA SER A 105 -1.72 -1.44 0.90
C SER A 105 -1.65 0.06 1.19
N THR A 106 -0.80 0.79 0.46
CA THR A 106 -0.62 2.22 0.72
C THR A 106 -1.57 3.05 -0.12
N THR A 107 -2.48 3.77 0.56
CA THR A 107 -3.34 4.76 -0.07
C THR A 107 -2.50 5.90 -0.62
N ASN A 108 -2.68 6.20 -1.90
CA ASN A 108 -2.15 7.39 -2.54
C ASN A 108 -3.05 8.58 -2.18
N ASN A 109 -2.55 9.53 -1.40
CA ASN A 109 -3.24 10.77 -1.08
C ASN A 109 -2.30 11.98 -1.16
N ALA A 110 -2.85 13.18 -1.24
CA ALA A 110 -2.09 14.41 -1.43
C ALA A 110 -1.09 14.68 -0.29
N THR A 111 -1.37 14.24 0.94
CA THR A 111 -0.45 14.38 2.07
C THR A 111 0.79 13.50 1.86
N ARG A 112 0.61 12.23 1.50
CA ARG A 112 1.71 11.28 1.27
C ARG A 112 2.52 11.62 0.02
N GLN A 113 1.89 12.20 -1.01
CA GLN A 113 2.59 12.66 -2.22
C GLN A 113 3.61 13.78 -1.95
N LYS A 114 3.55 14.44 -0.80
CA LYS A 114 4.60 15.40 -0.40
C LYS A 114 5.93 14.70 -0.10
N ASP A 115 5.86 13.47 0.36
CA ASP A 115 6.98 12.71 0.91
C ASP A 115 7.47 11.58 0.00
N VAL A 116 6.59 11.01 -0.80
CA VAL A 116 6.85 9.85 -1.67
C VAL A 116 6.15 10.00 -3.02
N THR A 117 6.47 9.11 -3.96
CA THR A 117 5.84 9.02 -5.28
C THR A 117 5.08 7.69 -5.38
N PHE A 118 3.99 7.68 -6.11
CA PHE A 118 3.18 6.50 -6.39
C PHE A 118 3.23 6.15 -7.88
N ILE A 119 3.30 4.85 -8.17
CA ILE A 119 3.07 4.30 -9.51
C ILE A 119 1.57 4.35 -9.79
N ASN A 120 1.14 4.25 -11.05
CA ASN A 120 -0.26 4.23 -11.44
C ASN A 120 -1.09 3.30 -10.55
N THR A 121 -2.25 3.78 -10.14
CA THR A 121 -3.20 3.05 -9.29
C THR A 121 -3.64 1.74 -9.94
N VAL A 122 -3.51 0.64 -9.22
CA VAL A 122 -3.89 -0.70 -9.70
C VAL A 122 -5.03 -1.33 -8.91
N TYR A 123 -5.40 -0.75 -7.78
CA TYR A 123 -6.51 -1.17 -6.94
C TYR A 123 -7.22 0.05 -6.33
N VAL A 124 -8.54 0.05 -6.32
CA VAL A 124 -9.32 1.09 -5.63
C VAL A 124 -10.11 0.42 -4.51
N GLU A 125 -9.83 0.89 -3.30
CA GLU A 125 -10.34 0.35 -2.05
C GLU A 125 -11.55 1.11 -1.54
N GLU A 126 -12.37 0.42 -0.74
CA GLU A 126 -13.43 1.00 0.07
C GLU A 126 -13.12 0.76 1.55
N VAL A 127 -13.00 1.80 2.35
CA VAL A 127 -12.89 1.65 3.81
C VAL A 127 -14.26 1.29 4.38
N ARG A 128 -14.32 0.22 5.16
CA ARG A 128 -15.54 -0.40 5.68
C ARG A 128 -15.42 -0.73 7.17
N ILE A 129 -16.47 -1.31 7.72
CA ILE A 129 -16.57 -1.70 9.13
C ILE A 129 -16.75 -3.21 9.21
N ALA A 130 -15.87 -3.91 9.94
CA ALA A 130 -16.10 -5.30 10.35
C ALA A 130 -16.57 -5.37 11.80
N VAL A 131 -17.53 -6.24 12.05
CA VAL A 131 -18.12 -6.46 13.39
C VAL A 131 -18.39 -7.95 13.60
N LYS A 132 -18.65 -8.35 14.85
CA LYS A 132 -19.21 -9.67 15.10
C LYS A 132 -20.61 -9.80 14.51
N ALA A 133 -20.92 -10.95 13.92
CA ALA A 133 -22.15 -11.18 13.17
C ALA A 133 -23.42 -10.93 14.02
N ASN A 134 -23.34 -11.19 15.31
CA ASN A 134 -24.44 -11.03 16.28
C ASN A 134 -24.44 -9.67 17.01
N SER A 135 -23.57 -8.72 16.63
CA SER A 135 -23.42 -7.42 17.35
C SER A 135 -24.61 -6.48 17.24
N GLY A 136 -25.47 -6.66 16.22
CA GLY A 136 -26.54 -5.71 15.90
C GLY A 136 -26.06 -4.40 15.25
N ILE A 137 -24.73 -4.18 15.11
CA ILE A 137 -24.16 -2.97 14.52
C ILE A 137 -24.29 -3.05 13.00
N THR A 138 -24.78 -1.96 12.37
CA THR A 138 -25.00 -1.85 10.93
C THR A 138 -24.53 -0.52 10.33
N SER A 139 -24.04 0.42 11.16
CA SER A 139 -23.55 1.73 10.69
C SER A 139 -22.48 2.30 11.62
N ILE A 140 -21.72 3.29 11.14
CA ILE A 140 -20.72 3.98 11.96
C ILE A 140 -21.35 4.75 13.14
N ALA A 141 -22.56 5.28 12.97
CA ALA A 141 -23.26 6.01 14.04
C ALA A 141 -23.55 5.13 15.27
N GLN A 142 -23.72 3.83 15.09
CA GLN A 142 -23.94 2.88 16.20
C GLN A 142 -22.68 2.50 16.96
N LEU A 143 -21.51 3.03 16.54
CA LEU A 143 -20.23 2.84 17.25
C LEU A 143 -20.01 3.87 18.36
N ASN A 144 -20.96 4.79 18.60
CA ASN A 144 -20.84 5.78 19.68
C ASN A 144 -20.60 5.11 21.04
N GLY A 145 -19.54 5.53 21.73
CA GLY A 145 -19.09 4.98 23.01
C GLY A 145 -18.50 3.58 22.95
N LYS A 146 -18.40 2.96 21.77
CA LYS A 146 -17.85 1.61 21.56
C LYS A 146 -16.34 1.61 21.30
N SER A 147 -15.72 0.47 21.57
CA SER A 147 -14.30 0.26 21.25
C SER A 147 -14.13 -0.06 19.77
N VAL A 148 -13.41 0.79 19.03
CA VAL A 148 -13.17 0.65 17.60
C VAL A 148 -11.69 0.38 17.34
N ALA A 149 -11.38 -0.80 16.84
CA ALA A 149 -10.04 -1.16 16.41
C ALA A 149 -9.72 -0.48 15.08
N THR A 150 -8.48 -0.06 14.93
CA THR A 150 -7.87 0.34 13.66
C THR A 150 -6.36 0.13 13.73
N THR A 151 -5.66 0.25 12.60
CA THR A 151 -4.22 0.03 12.54
C THR A 151 -3.46 1.36 12.56
N THR A 152 -2.46 1.46 13.42
CA THR A 152 -1.62 2.66 13.53
C THR A 152 -0.99 3.05 12.17
N GLY A 153 -1.03 4.34 11.82
CA GLY A 153 -0.42 4.87 10.59
C GLY A 153 -1.28 4.71 9.31
N THR A 154 -2.55 4.33 9.47
CA THR A 154 -3.49 4.21 8.33
C THR A 154 -4.33 5.47 8.14
N THR A 155 -4.96 5.59 6.97
CA THR A 155 -5.98 6.59 6.65
C THR A 155 -7.25 6.38 7.48
N SER A 156 -7.55 5.14 7.87
CA SER A 156 -8.71 4.79 8.70
C SER A 156 -8.70 5.50 10.05
N VAL A 157 -7.52 5.71 10.67
CA VAL A 157 -7.39 6.50 11.91
C VAL A 157 -7.86 7.94 11.68
N GLN A 158 -7.41 8.55 10.59
CA GLN A 158 -7.76 9.93 10.25
C GLN A 158 -9.25 10.05 9.90
N LEU A 159 -9.80 9.04 9.22
CA LEU A 159 -11.20 8.96 8.85
C LEU A 159 -12.11 8.87 10.07
N LEU A 160 -11.79 8.03 11.05
CA LEU A 160 -12.52 7.92 12.31
C LEU A 160 -12.54 9.27 13.04
N ARG A 161 -11.39 9.91 13.23
CA ARG A 161 -11.29 11.23 13.89
C ARG A 161 -11.99 12.35 13.12
N LYS A 162 -12.01 12.28 11.78
CA LYS A 162 -12.79 13.21 10.95
C LYS A 162 -14.29 13.00 11.18
N ASN A 163 -14.72 11.73 11.25
CA ASN A 163 -16.13 11.39 11.50
C ASN A 163 -16.59 11.87 12.89
N GLU A 164 -15.79 11.63 13.94
CA GLU A 164 -16.07 12.12 15.31
C GLU A 164 -16.33 13.63 15.31
N ARG A 165 -15.41 14.41 14.73
CA ARG A 165 -15.56 15.87 14.66
C ARG A 165 -16.78 16.33 13.86
N ALA A 166 -17.16 15.59 12.83
CA ALA A 166 -18.26 15.96 11.94
C ALA A 166 -19.65 15.59 12.52
N THR A 167 -19.74 14.49 13.27
CA THR A 167 -21.01 13.89 13.69
C THR A 167 -21.24 13.92 15.20
N GLY A 168 -20.20 14.17 16.01
CA GLY A 168 -20.24 14.06 17.46
C GLY A 168 -20.29 12.63 18.00
N VAL A 169 -20.11 11.62 17.14
CA VAL A 169 -19.93 10.22 17.56
C VAL A 169 -18.55 10.08 18.20
N ASP A 170 -18.46 9.54 19.40
CA ASP A 170 -17.23 9.37 20.16
C ASP A 170 -16.83 7.88 20.18
N PHE A 171 -15.64 7.56 19.66
CA PHE A 171 -15.09 6.21 19.61
C PHE A 171 -14.02 6.02 20.69
N LYS A 172 -14.00 4.85 21.32
CA LYS A 172 -12.84 4.41 22.10
C LYS A 172 -11.85 3.75 21.14
N GLU A 173 -10.96 4.56 20.54
CA GLU A 173 -9.96 4.03 19.58
C GLU A 173 -9.03 3.04 20.28
N VAL A 174 -8.88 1.84 19.71
CA VAL A 174 -7.89 0.84 20.10
C VAL A 174 -7.03 0.46 18.89
N PHE A 175 -5.72 0.38 19.08
CA PHE A 175 -4.78 0.30 17.98
C PHE A 175 -4.06 -1.04 17.92
N GLY A 176 -4.07 -1.66 16.73
CA GLY A 176 -3.14 -2.73 16.40
C GLY A 176 -1.87 -2.16 15.75
N LYS A 177 -0.75 -2.87 15.92
CA LYS A 177 0.52 -2.54 15.27
C LYS A 177 0.48 -2.85 13.79
N ASP A 178 -0.19 -3.95 13.41
CA ASP A 178 -0.48 -4.33 12.04
C ASP A 178 -1.94 -4.80 11.91
N HIS A 179 -2.39 -5.14 10.71
CA HIS A 179 -3.81 -5.41 10.44
C HIS A 179 -4.30 -6.70 11.12
N ALA A 180 -3.46 -7.73 11.21
CA ALA A 180 -3.78 -8.94 11.95
C ALA A 180 -3.95 -8.67 13.45
N ASP A 181 -3.09 -7.84 14.04
CA ASP A 181 -3.22 -7.43 15.44
C ASP A 181 -4.54 -6.67 15.68
N SER A 182 -4.90 -5.77 14.76
CA SER A 182 -6.16 -5.02 14.84
C SER A 182 -7.38 -5.93 14.72
N PHE A 183 -7.35 -6.91 13.83
CA PHE A 183 -8.43 -7.90 13.70
C PHE A 183 -8.53 -8.77 14.96
N LEU A 184 -7.41 -9.15 15.57
CA LEU A 184 -7.39 -9.92 16.82
C LEU A 184 -8.08 -9.17 17.97
N LEU A 185 -8.06 -7.81 17.98
CA LEU A 185 -8.81 -7.03 18.95
C LEU A 185 -10.33 -7.25 18.79
N LEU A 186 -10.83 -7.30 17.55
CA LEU A 186 -12.23 -7.63 17.26
C LEU A 186 -12.53 -9.10 17.58
N GLU A 187 -11.68 -10.02 17.13
CA GLU A 187 -11.88 -11.47 17.31
C GLU A 187 -11.93 -11.85 18.80
N SER A 188 -11.05 -11.26 19.63
CA SER A 188 -11.01 -11.50 21.07
C SER A 188 -12.08 -10.75 21.87
N GLY A 189 -12.89 -9.88 21.23
CA GLY A 189 -13.89 -9.06 21.89
C GLY A 189 -13.35 -7.86 22.66
N ARG A 190 -12.08 -7.48 22.45
CA ARG A 190 -11.48 -6.25 23.01
C ARG A 190 -11.86 -5.01 22.20
N ALA A 191 -12.41 -5.19 21.01
CA ALA A 191 -13.05 -4.17 20.21
C ALA A 191 -14.42 -4.65 19.72
N ASP A 192 -15.36 -3.71 19.59
CA ASP A 192 -16.71 -3.96 19.05
C ASP A 192 -16.71 -3.95 17.50
N ALA A 193 -15.78 -3.21 16.91
CA ALA A 193 -15.63 -3.07 15.46
C ALA A 193 -14.15 -2.96 15.07
N PHE A 194 -13.86 -3.26 13.80
CA PHE A 194 -12.58 -2.96 13.15
C PHE A 194 -12.87 -2.17 11.88
N VAL A 195 -12.35 -0.94 11.79
CA VAL A 195 -12.48 -0.05 10.63
C VAL A 195 -11.20 -0.08 9.83
N MET A 196 -11.30 -0.54 8.56
CA MET A 196 -10.16 -0.75 7.67
C MET A 196 -10.62 -0.95 6.21
N ASP A 197 -9.67 -1.06 5.32
CA ASP A 197 -9.82 -1.46 3.92
C ASP A 197 -10.65 -2.73 3.80
N GLY A 198 -11.68 -2.73 2.97
CA GLY A 198 -12.64 -3.82 2.86
C GLY A 198 -12.01 -5.15 2.49
N GLN A 199 -10.98 -5.15 1.60
CA GLN A 199 -10.27 -6.38 1.24
C GLN A 199 -9.40 -6.90 2.40
N ILE A 200 -8.85 -6.02 3.25
CA ILE A 200 -8.11 -6.42 4.45
C ILE A 200 -9.08 -7.06 5.45
N LEU A 201 -10.25 -6.43 5.65
CA LEU A 201 -11.31 -7.01 6.49
C LEU A 201 -11.74 -8.39 5.98
N ALA A 202 -12.04 -8.51 4.69
CA ALA A 202 -12.46 -9.75 4.07
C ALA A 202 -11.37 -10.85 4.17
N GLY A 203 -10.11 -10.48 3.94
CA GLY A 203 -8.96 -11.37 4.09
C GLY A 203 -8.79 -11.89 5.52
N ASN A 204 -8.86 -11.01 6.52
CA ASN A 204 -8.78 -11.41 7.93
C ASN A 204 -9.97 -12.30 8.33
N ILE A 205 -11.19 -11.94 7.91
CA ILE A 205 -12.39 -12.74 8.18
C ILE A 205 -12.25 -14.15 7.54
N SER A 206 -11.79 -14.24 6.29
CA SER A 206 -11.64 -15.52 5.59
C SER A 206 -10.65 -16.46 6.27
N THR A 207 -9.71 -15.91 7.02
CA THR A 207 -8.68 -16.66 7.77
C THR A 207 -8.92 -16.73 9.26
N ALA A 208 -10.02 -16.17 9.78
CA ALA A 208 -10.41 -16.26 11.18
C ALA A 208 -10.62 -17.71 11.62
N LYS A 209 -10.66 -17.95 12.94
CA LYS A 209 -10.95 -19.26 13.49
C LYS A 209 -12.35 -19.75 13.06
N ASN A 210 -13.34 -18.86 13.07
CA ASN A 210 -14.69 -19.09 12.56
C ASN A 210 -15.13 -17.86 11.74
N PRO A 211 -14.99 -17.87 10.41
CA PRO A 211 -15.35 -16.74 9.56
C PRO A 211 -16.82 -16.30 9.68
N ALA A 212 -17.74 -17.22 9.98
CA ALA A 212 -19.16 -16.93 10.14
C ALA A 212 -19.49 -16.05 11.35
N ASP A 213 -18.56 -15.91 12.30
CA ASP A 213 -18.72 -15.02 13.46
C ASP A 213 -18.57 -13.54 13.12
N PHE A 214 -18.19 -13.20 11.90
CA PHE A 214 -17.88 -11.84 11.47
C PHE A 214 -18.62 -11.45 10.20
N LYS A 215 -18.87 -10.16 10.03
CA LYS A 215 -19.43 -9.58 8.81
C LYS A 215 -18.91 -8.16 8.59
N ILE A 216 -18.85 -7.76 7.33
CA ILE A 216 -18.61 -6.37 6.93
C ILE A 216 -19.97 -5.68 6.79
N VAL A 217 -20.08 -4.50 7.36
CA VAL A 217 -21.36 -3.78 7.48
C VAL A 217 -21.19 -2.30 7.15
N GLY A 218 -22.31 -1.61 7.07
CA GLY A 218 -22.42 -0.16 6.99
C GLY A 218 -22.10 0.39 5.60
N GLU A 219 -22.07 1.68 5.58
CA GLU A 219 -21.73 2.52 4.43
C GLU A 219 -20.25 2.40 4.03
N VAL A 220 -19.94 2.81 2.81
CA VAL A 220 -18.55 3.06 2.37
C VAL A 220 -18.07 4.34 3.04
N LEU A 221 -17.07 4.24 3.89
CA LEU A 221 -16.57 5.38 4.67
C LEU A 221 -15.61 6.26 3.86
N SER A 222 -14.83 5.66 2.96
CA SER A 222 -14.04 6.37 1.94
C SER A 222 -13.72 5.46 0.76
N VAL A 223 -13.38 6.06 -0.37
CA VAL A 223 -12.87 5.40 -1.58
C VAL A 223 -11.42 5.84 -1.77
N GLU A 224 -10.50 4.90 -1.84
CA GLU A 224 -9.08 5.16 -1.77
C GLU A 224 -8.29 4.44 -2.89
N PRO A 225 -7.53 5.17 -3.73
CA PRO A 225 -6.61 4.53 -4.67
C PRO A 225 -5.43 3.94 -3.91
N ILE A 226 -5.18 2.67 -4.10
CA ILE A 226 -4.04 1.95 -3.53
C ILE A 226 -3.01 1.76 -4.63
N ALA A 227 -1.77 2.15 -4.34
CA ALA A 227 -0.71 2.14 -5.33
C ALA A 227 0.64 1.72 -4.73
N ILE A 228 1.51 1.23 -5.59
CA ILE A 228 2.90 0.90 -5.23
C ILE A 228 3.66 2.21 -4.99
N MET A 229 4.38 2.27 -3.89
CA MET A 229 5.06 3.48 -3.43
C MET A 229 6.56 3.36 -3.64
N ILE A 230 7.15 4.41 -4.16
CA ILE A 230 8.58 4.56 -4.42
C ILE A 230 9.08 5.90 -3.86
N ARG A 231 10.40 6.08 -3.86
CA ARG A 231 11.00 7.34 -3.42
C ARG A 231 10.57 8.51 -4.31
N LYS A 232 10.41 9.68 -3.68
CA LYS A 232 10.12 10.91 -4.39
C LYS A 232 11.28 11.33 -5.29
N ASP A 233 10.97 12.04 -6.37
CA ASP A 233 11.95 12.61 -7.29
C ASP A 233 12.84 11.56 -7.98
N ASP A 234 12.27 10.38 -8.28
CA ASP A 234 12.87 9.32 -9.09
C ASP A 234 12.06 9.09 -10.38
N PRO A 235 12.15 9.99 -11.36
CA PRO A 235 11.32 9.95 -12.56
C PRO A 235 11.59 8.74 -13.45
N ALA A 236 12.83 8.23 -13.47
CA ALA A 236 13.19 7.04 -14.24
C ALA A 236 12.49 5.80 -13.69
N PHE A 237 12.51 5.62 -12.38
CA PHE A 237 11.84 4.51 -11.73
C PHE A 237 10.31 4.63 -11.83
N LYS A 238 9.77 5.83 -11.61
CA LYS A 238 8.34 6.11 -11.81
C LYS A 238 7.89 5.69 -13.21
N LYS A 239 8.61 6.16 -14.24
CA LYS A 239 8.28 5.82 -15.63
C LYS A 239 8.32 4.31 -15.89
N LEU A 240 9.36 3.61 -15.44
CA LEU A 240 9.48 2.17 -15.62
C LEU A 240 8.34 1.42 -14.92
N GLY A 241 7.98 1.84 -13.71
CA GLY A 241 6.85 1.28 -12.97
C GLY A 241 5.51 1.50 -13.69
N ASP A 242 5.25 2.72 -14.13
CA ASP A 242 4.02 3.07 -14.86
C ASP A 242 3.91 2.31 -16.20
N ASP A 243 5.01 2.23 -16.96
CA ASP A 243 5.06 1.46 -18.21
C ASP A 243 4.81 -0.03 -17.96
N THR A 244 5.31 -0.57 -16.85
CA THR A 244 5.06 -1.97 -16.45
C THR A 244 3.59 -2.20 -16.16
N VAL A 245 2.97 -1.35 -15.35
CA VAL A 245 1.53 -1.43 -15.04
C VAL A 245 0.70 -1.30 -16.32
N ALA A 246 1.04 -0.35 -17.20
CA ALA A 246 0.35 -0.17 -18.48
C ALA A 246 0.44 -1.42 -19.38
N ALA A 247 1.61 -2.04 -19.45
CA ALA A 247 1.80 -3.27 -20.21
C ALA A 247 0.99 -4.44 -19.63
N MET A 248 0.95 -4.60 -18.30
CA MET A 248 0.15 -5.63 -17.62
C MET A 248 -1.34 -5.45 -17.84
N VAL A 249 -1.83 -4.21 -17.82
CA VAL A 249 -3.25 -3.90 -18.12
C VAL A 249 -3.55 -4.22 -19.57
N LYS A 250 -2.74 -3.72 -20.50
CA LYS A 250 -2.92 -3.93 -21.95
C LYS A 250 -2.90 -5.40 -22.37
N SER A 251 -2.08 -6.22 -21.74
CA SER A 251 -1.97 -7.66 -22.03
C SER A 251 -3.07 -8.51 -21.37
N GLY A 252 -3.87 -7.93 -20.47
CA GLY A 252 -4.83 -8.63 -19.63
C GLY A 252 -4.20 -9.37 -18.44
N GLU A 253 -2.90 -9.26 -18.22
CA GLU A 253 -2.18 -9.85 -17.09
C GLU A 253 -2.69 -9.32 -15.74
N MET A 254 -2.95 -8.01 -15.66
CA MET A 254 -3.49 -7.39 -14.45
C MET A 254 -4.82 -8.03 -14.02
N ALA A 255 -5.73 -8.26 -14.95
CA ALA A 255 -7.01 -8.89 -14.67
C ALA A 255 -6.87 -10.35 -14.23
N LYS A 256 -5.95 -11.12 -14.86
CA LYS A 256 -5.63 -12.50 -14.47
C LYS A 256 -5.03 -12.56 -13.05
N LEU A 257 -4.12 -11.62 -12.76
CA LEU A 257 -3.50 -11.52 -11.45
C LEU A 257 -4.54 -11.15 -10.37
N TYR A 258 -5.47 -10.26 -10.70
CA TYR A 258 -6.60 -9.93 -9.83
C TYR A 258 -7.46 -11.17 -9.55
N ASP A 259 -7.85 -11.90 -10.59
CA ASP A 259 -8.65 -13.16 -10.43
C ASP A 259 -7.93 -14.14 -9.51
N LYS A 260 -6.63 -14.35 -9.72
CA LYS A 260 -5.80 -15.24 -8.88
C LYS A 260 -5.90 -14.91 -7.40
N TRP A 261 -5.78 -13.62 -7.03
CA TRP A 261 -5.65 -13.22 -5.63
C TRP A 261 -6.96 -12.89 -4.94
N PHE A 262 -7.99 -12.49 -5.69
CA PHE A 262 -9.27 -12.08 -5.11
C PHE A 262 -10.40 -13.06 -5.36
N MET A 263 -10.35 -13.80 -6.47
CA MET A 263 -11.46 -14.65 -6.90
C MET A 263 -11.17 -16.14 -6.79
N GLN A 264 -9.91 -16.54 -6.60
CA GLN A 264 -9.52 -17.94 -6.38
C GLN A 264 -9.13 -18.18 -4.91
N PRO A 265 -9.12 -19.44 -4.45
CA PRO A 265 -8.58 -19.80 -3.15
C PRO A 265 -7.08 -19.47 -3.06
N ILE A 266 -6.68 -18.80 -1.98
CA ILE A 266 -5.29 -18.36 -1.77
C ILE A 266 -4.68 -19.00 -0.53
N PRO A 267 -3.33 -19.21 -0.51
CA PRO A 267 -2.64 -19.74 0.67
C PRO A 267 -2.73 -18.75 1.86
N PRO A 268 -2.44 -19.21 3.09
CA PRO A 268 -2.09 -20.59 3.47
C PRO A 268 -3.32 -21.48 3.71
N LYS A 269 -4.49 -20.89 3.94
CA LYS A 269 -5.72 -21.64 4.33
C LYS A 269 -6.57 -22.10 3.15
N ASN A 270 -6.13 -21.83 1.92
CA ASN A 270 -6.92 -22.09 0.72
C ASN A 270 -8.30 -21.42 0.77
N ALA A 271 -8.35 -20.22 1.37
CA ALA A 271 -9.56 -19.43 1.52
C ALA A 271 -9.70 -18.43 0.36
N LYS A 272 -10.94 -18.15 0.00
CA LYS A 272 -11.29 -17.20 -1.07
C LYS A 272 -11.71 -15.86 -0.45
N VAL A 273 -11.12 -14.75 -0.90
CA VAL A 273 -11.56 -13.40 -0.51
C VAL A 273 -12.92 -13.08 -1.12
N GLY A 274 -13.12 -13.43 -2.38
CA GLY A 274 -14.43 -13.34 -3.05
C GLY A 274 -14.86 -11.92 -3.41
N LEU A 275 -13.92 -11.00 -3.60
CA LEU A 275 -14.19 -9.60 -3.97
C LEU A 275 -13.90 -9.38 -5.46
N PRO A 276 -14.92 -9.26 -6.33
CA PRO A 276 -14.72 -8.91 -7.73
C PRO A 276 -14.16 -7.48 -7.86
N ALA A 277 -13.41 -7.23 -8.94
CA ALA A 277 -12.90 -5.89 -9.21
C ALA A 277 -14.06 -4.89 -9.31
N SER A 278 -14.02 -3.85 -8.47
CA SER A 278 -15.00 -2.78 -8.45
C SER A 278 -14.98 -1.99 -9.76
N ASP A 279 -16.05 -1.26 -10.06
CA ASP A 279 -16.07 -0.37 -11.22
C ASP A 279 -15.00 0.71 -11.10
N ALA A 280 -14.69 1.18 -9.90
CA ALA A 280 -13.61 2.11 -9.66
C ALA A 280 -12.23 1.50 -9.97
N THR A 281 -11.98 0.24 -9.60
CA THR A 281 -10.75 -0.48 -9.97
C THR A 281 -10.65 -0.67 -11.48
N LYS A 282 -11.73 -1.09 -12.15
CA LYS A 282 -11.77 -1.23 -13.62
C LYS A 282 -11.55 0.11 -14.32
N ALA A 283 -12.14 1.19 -13.81
CA ALA A 283 -11.94 2.55 -14.33
C ALA A 283 -10.49 3.01 -14.18
N ALA A 284 -9.82 2.67 -13.06
CA ALA A 284 -8.41 2.95 -12.87
C ALA A 284 -7.53 2.20 -13.90
N TRP A 285 -7.86 0.97 -14.27
CA TRP A 285 -7.16 0.25 -15.33
C TRP A 285 -7.42 0.83 -16.72
N ALA A 286 -8.65 1.28 -17.00
CA ALA A 286 -9.00 1.89 -18.28
C ALA A 286 -8.34 3.27 -18.47
N ASN A 287 -8.07 3.99 -17.39
CA ASN A 287 -7.51 5.34 -17.39
C ASN A 287 -6.41 5.44 -16.33
N LEU A 288 -5.26 4.81 -16.61
CA LEU A 288 -4.12 4.77 -15.70
C LEU A 288 -3.70 6.18 -15.25
N ASN A 289 -3.57 6.36 -13.96
CA ASN A 289 -3.18 7.60 -13.33
C ASN A 289 -2.71 7.36 -11.89
N ASP A 290 -2.08 8.37 -11.30
CA ASP A 290 -1.63 8.41 -9.91
C ASP A 290 -2.34 9.52 -9.11
N LYS A 291 -3.62 9.78 -9.44
CA LYS A 291 -4.43 10.78 -8.74
C LYS A 291 -4.58 10.42 -7.27
N PRO A 292 -4.52 11.43 -6.38
CA PRO A 292 -4.71 11.20 -4.95
C PRO A 292 -6.17 10.92 -4.58
N ALA A 293 -6.38 10.35 -3.39
CA ALA A 293 -7.70 9.97 -2.87
C ALA A 293 -8.72 11.12 -2.87
N GLU A 294 -8.25 12.34 -2.70
CA GLU A 294 -9.07 13.55 -2.74
C GLU A 294 -9.78 13.76 -4.07
N ASP A 295 -9.24 13.20 -5.17
CA ASP A 295 -9.86 13.27 -6.50
C ASP A 295 -10.88 12.14 -6.73
N TYR A 296 -10.82 11.06 -5.95
CA TYR A 296 -11.80 9.98 -5.94
C TYR A 296 -13.05 10.32 -5.11
N ALA A 297 -12.91 11.17 -4.11
CA ALA A 297 -14.01 11.58 -3.23
C ALA A 297 -14.99 12.60 -3.86
N LYS A 298 -14.67 13.13 -5.04
CA LYS A 298 -15.45 14.19 -5.73
C LYS A 298 -16.57 13.68 -6.65
N LYS A 299 -16.93 12.39 -6.57
CA LYS A 299 -18.00 11.82 -7.41
C LYS A 299 -19.30 11.65 -6.64
#